data_ca900987fb0c9d41fcc7f66909674df2
#
_entry.id   ca900987fb0c9d41fcc7f66909674df2
#
_cell.length_a   1.000
_cell.length_b   1.000
_cell.length_c   1.000
_cell.angle_alpha   90.00
_cell.angle_beta   90.00
_cell.angle_gamma   90.00
#
_symmetry.space_group_name_H-M   'P 1'
#
loop_
_entity.id
_entity.type
_entity.pdbx_description
1 polymer ?
#
loop_
_entity_poly.entity_id
_entity_poly.type
_entity_poly.pdbx_seq_one_letter_code
_entity_poly.pdbx_strand_id
1 'polypeptide(L)' 'MNATERSENPAVANLNEEDRSKDELFVRLAHVAEDMIAKHGKDFAMGGLILAARFIAEGRPLIKLQGSMSDRMKAAN' A
#
# COMPACT_ATOMS: atom_id res chain seq x y z
N MET A 1 -7.25 -25.09 18.11
CA MET A 1 -6.47 -25.25 18.97
C MET A 1 -5.22 -24.59 18.93
N ASN A 2 -4.50 -24.69 18.01
CA ASN A 2 -3.22 -24.06 17.95
C ASN A 2 -3.28 -22.57 18.03
N ALA A 3 -4.23 -21.98 17.40
CA ALA A 3 -4.36 -20.53 17.44
C ALA A 3 -4.62 -20.06 18.86
N THR A 4 -5.38 -20.83 19.59
CA THR A 4 -5.67 -20.48 20.96
C THR A 4 -4.42 -20.49 21.80
N GLU A 5 -3.60 -21.48 21.60
CA GLU A 5 -2.37 -21.57 22.36
C GLU A 5 -1.48 -20.39 22.10
N ARG A 6 -1.39 -20.02 20.86
CA ARG A 6 -0.54 -18.89 20.50
C ARG A 6 -1.03 -17.60 21.10
N SER A 7 -2.34 -17.44 21.18
CA SER A 7 -2.86 -16.18 21.68
C SER A 7 -2.57 -15.98 23.16
N GLU A 8 -2.20 -17.03 23.85
CA GLU A 8 -1.86 -16.89 25.26
C GLU A 8 -0.51 -16.23 25.46
N ASN A 9 0.35 -16.28 24.49
CA ASN A 9 1.66 -15.67 24.58
C ASN A 9 1.60 -14.23 24.15
N PRO A 10 1.95 -13.28 25.05
CA PRO A 10 1.86 -11.85 24.68
C PRO A 10 2.68 -11.50 23.45
N ALA A 11 3.86 -12.09 23.31
CA ALA A 11 4.68 -11.79 22.16
C ALA A 11 4.01 -12.27 20.87
N VAL A 12 3.39 -13.44 20.92
CA VAL A 12 2.68 -13.96 19.77
C VAL A 12 1.47 -13.12 19.47
N ALA A 13 0.78 -12.64 20.51
CA ALA A 13 -0.37 -11.78 20.28
C ALA A 13 0.01 -10.49 19.58
N ASN A 14 1.16 -9.90 19.96
CA ASN A 14 1.64 -8.70 19.32
C ASN A 14 1.98 -8.94 17.87
N LEU A 15 2.62 -10.08 17.60
CA LEU A 15 2.93 -10.43 16.21
C LEU A 15 1.67 -10.61 15.40
N ASN A 16 0.63 -11.22 16.00
CA ASN A 16 -0.62 -11.41 15.29
C ASN A 16 -1.27 -10.09 14.92
N GLU A 17 -1.21 -9.12 15.83
CA GLU A 17 -1.78 -7.81 15.55
C GLU A 17 -0.99 -7.11 14.45
N GLU A 18 0.32 -7.23 14.50
CA GLU A 18 1.15 -6.62 13.47
C GLU A 18 0.88 -7.25 12.11
N ASP A 19 0.77 -8.58 12.09
CA ASP A 19 0.49 -9.26 10.84
C ASP A 19 -0.88 -8.88 10.30
N ARG A 20 -1.87 -8.73 11.19
CA ARG A 20 -3.19 -8.34 10.74
C ARG A 20 -3.18 -6.94 10.15
N SER A 21 -2.44 -6.04 10.77
CA SER A 21 -2.33 -4.69 10.24
C SER A 21 -1.70 -4.69 8.86
N LYS A 22 -0.66 -5.49 8.69
CA LYS A 22 -0.01 -5.59 7.39
C LYS A 22 -0.97 -6.16 6.35
N ASP A 23 -1.74 -7.17 6.74
CA ASP A 23 -2.70 -7.77 5.82
C ASP A 23 -3.76 -6.77 5.41
N GLU A 24 -4.26 -5.98 6.36
CA GLU A 24 -5.26 -4.98 6.03
C GLU A 24 -4.73 -3.95 5.06
N LEU A 25 -3.51 -3.52 5.27
CA LEU A 25 -2.91 -2.55 4.37
C LEU A 25 -2.68 -3.14 3.00
N PHE A 26 -2.26 -4.40 2.96
CA PHE A 26 -2.06 -5.05 1.68
C PHE A 26 -3.39 -5.23 0.95
N VAL A 27 -4.47 -5.51 1.68
CA VAL A 27 -5.78 -5.62 1.05
C VAL A 27 -6.18 -4.28 0.43
N ARG A 28 -5.92 -3.18 1.13
CA ARG A 28 -6.21 -1.87 0.55
C ARG A 28 -5.38 -1.63 -0.70
N LEU A 29 -4.11 -2.00 -0.65
CA LEU A 29 -3.26 -1.87 -1.81
C LEU A 29 -3.77 -2.71 -2.96
N ALA A 30 -4.21 -3.93 -2.65
CA ALA A 30 -4.74 -4.80 -3.68
C ALA A 30 -5.97 -4.20 -4.34
N HIS A 31 -6.85 -3.59 -3.56
CA HIS A 31 -8.03 -2.94 -4.13
C HIS A 31 -7.63 -1.81 -5.06
N VAL A 32 -6.66 -1.00 -4.63
CA VAL A 32 -6.19 0.08 -5.48
C VAL A 32 -5.58 -0.48 -6.76
N ALA A 33 -4.77 -1.52 -6.62
CA ALA A 33 -4.14 -2.13 -7.78
C ALA A 33 -5.19 -2.67 -8.76
N GLU A 34 -6.23 -3.29 -8.23
CA GLU A 34 -7.28 -3.80 -9.09
C GLU A 34 -7.99 -2.67 -9.83
N ASP A 35 -8.23 -1.55 -9.14
CA ASP A 35 -8.82 -0.40 -9.79
C ASP A 35 -7.92 0.14 -10.88
N MET A 36 -6.63 0.18 -10.61
CA MET A 36 -5.68 0.67 -11.61
C MET A 36 -5.72 -0.19 -12.85
N ILE A 37 -5.77 -1.50 -12.65
CA ILE A 37 -5.84 -2.41 -13.79
C ILE A 37 -7.13 -2.21 -14.56
N ALA A 38 -8.24 -2.11 -13.85
CA ALA A 38 -9.55 -2.00 -14.49
C ALA A 38 -9.68 -0.70 -15.27
N LYS A 39 -9.11 0.38 -14.74
CA LYS A 39 -9.30 1.68 -15.38
C LYS A 39 -8.21 2.02 -16.38
N HIS A 40 -7.01 1.56 -16.16
CA HIS A 40 -5.88 1.99 -16.99
C HIS A 40 -5.03 0.86 -17.52
N GLY A 41 -5.33 -0.37 -17.14
CA GLY A 41 -4.61 -1.51 -17.67
C GLY A 41 -3.47 -1.99 -16.79
N LYS A 42 -3.00 -3.17 -17.14
CA LYS A 42 -2.01 -3.85 -16.33
C LYS A 42 -0.67 -3.10 -16.31
N ASP A 43 -0.27 -2.58 -17.44
CA ASP A 43 1.03 -1.92 -17.52
C ASP A 43 1.07 -0.67 -16.64
N PHE A 44 -0.01 0.08 -16.63
CA PHE A 44 -0.08 1.25 -15.76
C PHE A 44 0.02 0.84 -14.29
N ALA A 45 -0.71 -0.21 -13.93
CA ALA A 45 -0.71 -0.64 -12.54
C ALA A 45 0.67 -1.11 -12.12
N MET A 46 1.33 -1.89 -12.96
CA MET A 46 2.66 -2.36 -12.65
C MET A 46 3.64 -1.22 -12.54
N GLY A 47 3.61 -0.31 -13.48
CA GLY A 47 4.51 0.83 -13.45
C GLY A 47 4.30 1.70 -12.23
N GLY A 48 3.05 1.94 -11.88
CA GLY A 48 2.75 2.76 -10.73
C GLY A 48 3.23 2.14 -9.44
N LEU A 49 3.02 0.83 -9.29
CA LEU A 49 3.44 0.16 -8.08
C LEU A 49 4.96 0.08 -7.98
N ILE A 50 5.62 -0.15 -9.10
CA ILE A 50 7.08 -0.16 -9.10
C ILE A 50 7.61 1.21 -8.76
N LEU A 51 7.01 2.25 -9.30
CA LEU A 51 7.44 3.62 -8.99
C LEU A 51 7.25 3.90 -7.51
N ALA A 52 6.13 3.48 -6.94
CA ALA A 52 5.90 3.67 -5.52
C ALA A 52 6.97 2.96 -4.70
N ALA A 53 7.32 1.75 -5.10
CA ALA A 53 8.33 1.00 -4.39
C ALA A 53 9.67 1.71 -4.45
N ARG A 54 10.02 2.28 -5.59
CA ARG A 54 11.27 3.01 -5.73
C ARG A 54 11.30 4.25 -4.84
N PHE A 55 10.19 4.97 -4.79
CA PHE A 55 10.12 6.15 -3.94
C PHE A 55 10.31 5.77 -2.48
N ILE A 56 9.69 4.66 -2.07
CA ILE A 56 9.86 4.20 -0.71
C ILE A 56 11.32 3.86 -0.43
N ALA A 57 11.95 3.16 -1.35
CA ALA A 57 13.34 2.78 -1.18
C ALA A 57 14.26 3.99 -1.08
N GLU A 58 13.92 5.07 -1.77
CA GLU A 58 14.72 6.28 -1.76
C GLU A 58 14.32 7.24 -0.66
N GLY A 59 13.30 6.89 0.12
CA GLY A 59 12.88 7.76 1.21
C GLY A 59 12.10 8.98 0.74
N ARG A 60 11.51 8.91 -0.45
CA ARG A 60 10.76 10.03 -0.99
C ARG A 60 9.29 9.92 -0.62
N PRO A 61 8.66 11.04 -0.28
CA PRO A 61 7.25 11.01 0.11
C PRO A 61 6.34 10.85 -1.11
N LEU A 62 5.53 9.81 -1.07
CA LEU A 62 4.60 9.53 -2.17
C LEU A 62 3.45 10.52 -2.20
N ILE A 63 2.93 10.86 -1.05
CA ILE A 63 1.77 11.74 -0.99
C ILE A 63 2.13 13.13 -1.47
N LYS A 64 3.33 13.59 -1.12
CA LYS A 64 3.76 14.92 -1.54
C LYS A 64 3.88 14.99 -3.05
N LEU A 65 4.39 13.94 -3.66
CA LEU A 65 4.51 13.91 -5.11
C LEU A 65 3.12 13.98 -5.74
N GLN A 66 2.19 13.25 -5.18
CA GLN A 66 0.84 13.24 -5.73
C GLN A 66 0.20 14.62 -5.61
N GLY A 67 0.42 15.29 -4.49
CA GLY A 67 -0.09 16.64 -4.34
C GLY A 67 0.49 17.59 -5.36
N SER A 68 1.78 17.45 -5.63
CA SER A 68 2.42 18.31 -6.62
C SER A 68 1.83 18.09 -8.00
N MET A 69 1.53 16.87 -8.33
CA MET A 69 0.94 16.59 -9.64
C MET A 69 -0.45 17.21 -9.74
N SER A 70 -1.21 17.14 -8.67
CA SER A 70 -2.53 17.74 -8.65
C SER A 70 -2.44 19.25 -8.84
N ASP A 71 -1.49 19.87 -8.17
CA ASP A 71 -1.30 21.30 -8.29
C ASP A 71 -0.94 21.69 -9.72
N ARG A 72 -0.10 20.88 -10.33
CA ARG A 72 0.29 21.15 -11.71
C ARG A 72 -0.90 21.07 -12.63
N MET A 73 -1.74 20.07 -12.43
CA MET A 73 -2.91 19.93 -13.27
C MET A 73 -3.85 21.10 -13.11
N LYS A 74 -3.99 21.58 -11.90
CA LYS A 74 -4.83 22.77 -11.67
C LYS A 74 -4.24 23.98 -12.37
N ALA A 75 -2.94 24.14 -12.28
CA ALA A 75 -2.30 25.28 -12.92
C ALA A 75 -2.45 25.22 -14.43
N ALA A 76 -2.45 24.04 -14.98
CA ALA A 76 -2.60 23.90 -16.42
C ALA A 76 -3.99 24.29 -16.88
N ASN A 77 -4.95 24.14 -16.00
CA ASN A 77 -6.32 24.51 -16.34
C ASN A 77 -6.52 25.99 -16.18
#